data_49f5d3568f835bdd9eb188c6529ee57e
#
_entry.id   49f5d3568f835bdd9eb188c6529ee57e
#
_cell.length_a   1.000
_cell.length_b   1.000
_cell.length_c   1.000
_cell.angle_alpha   90.00
_cell.angle_beta   90.00
_cell.angle_gamma   90.00
#
_symmetry.space_group_name_H-M   'P 1'
#
loop_
_entity.id
_entity.type
_entity.pdbx_description
1 polymer ?
#
loop_
_entity_poly.entity_id
_entity_poly.type
_entity_poly.pdbx_seq_one_letter_code
_entity_poly.pdbx_strand_id
1 'polypeptide(L)'
;MKEAGSLLVEILENQKVDRVFCVPGESYLSVMNGLQETSIETVLCKHEGAASIMAEADGKLTGRPGIAFVTRGPGATNAASGIHIA
;
A
#
# COMPACT_ATOMS: atom_id res chain seq x y z
N MET A 1 5.61 20.55 11.94
CA MET A 1 4.38 20.09 11.24
C MET A 1 4.67 18.73 10.60
N LYS A 2 3.76 17.78 10.78
CA LYS A 2 3.93 16.46 10.15
C LYS A 2 3.63 16.53 8.66
N GLU A 3 4.38 15.77 7.89
CA GLU A 3 4.08 15.59 6.48
C GLU A 3 2.78 14.81 6.30
N ALA A 4 2.09 15.04 5.18
CA ALA A 4 0.87 14.31 4.86
C ALA A 4 1.09 12.80 4.84
N GLY A 5 2.26 12.36 4.34
CA GLY A 5 2.60 10.93 4.33
C GLY A 5 2.68 10.34 5.72
N SER A 6 3.25 11.08 6.68
CA SER A 6 3.34 10.61 8.07
C SER A 6 1.96 10.52 8.71
N LEU A 7 1.07 11.48 8.42
CA LEU A 7 -0.31 11.43 8.91
C LEU A 7 -1.06 10.22 8.35
N LEU A 8 -0.89 9.93 7.07
CA LEU A 8 -1.50 8.77 6.44
C LEU A 8 -1.03 7.48 7.13
N VAL A 9 0.27 7.36 7.38
CA VAL A 9 0.83 6.18 8.04
C VAL A 9 0.30 6.03 9.46
N GLU A 10 0.13 7.13 10.21
CA GLU A 10 -0.49 7.08 11.53
C GLU A 10 -1.91 6.53 11.46
N ILE A 11 -2.67 6.95 10.45
CA ILE A 11 -4.04 6.45 10.26
C ILE A 11 -4.00 4.93 10.00
N LEU A 12 -3.08 4.47 9.17
CA LEU A 12 -2.93 3.04 8.90
C LEU A 12 -2.58 2.26 10.17
N GLU A 13 -1.67 2.79 10.99
CA GLU A 13 -1.33 2.16 12.27
C GLU A 13 -2.54 2.10 13.19
N ASN A 14 -3.33 3.17 13.25
CA ASN A 14 -4.53 3.22 14.09
C ASN A 14 -5.59 2.23 13.63
N GLN A 15 -5.63 1.90 12.34
CA GLN A 15 -6.52 0.89 11.79
C GLN A 15 -5.93 -0.53 11.88
N LYS A 16 -4.78 -0.67 12.53
CA LYS A 16 -4.11 -1.95 12.79
C LYS A 16 -3.70 -2.66 11.51
N VAL A 17 -3.25 -1.90 10.52
CA VAL A 17 -2.70 -2.44 9.28
C VAL A 17 -1.34 -3.07 9.59
N ASP A 18 -1.16 -4.33 9.24
CA ASP A 18 0.09 -5.05 9.50
C ASP A 18 1.09 -4.92 8.36
N ARG A 19 0.61 -4.83 7.13
CA ARG A 19 1.48 -4.75 5.96
C ARG A 19 0.82 -4.00 4.83
N VAL A 20 1.67 -3.47 3.96
CA VAL A 20 1.24 -2.83 2.73
C VAL A 20 2.05 -3.41 1.57
N PHE A 21 1.48 -3.37 0.37
CA PHE A 21 2.15 -3.84 -0.84
C PHE A 21 2.34 -2.64 -1.75
N CYS A 22 3.52 -2.48 -2.30
CA CYS A 22 3.78 -1.30 -3.13
C CYS A 22 4.83 -1.56 -4.19
N VAL A 23 4.73 -0.77 -5.26
CA VAL A 23 5.81 -0.61 -6.24
C VAL A 23 6.40 0.77 -5.97
N PRO A 24 7.69 0.90 -5.66
CA PRO A 24 8.27 2.20 -5.31
C PRO A 24 8.04 3.26 -6.39
N GLY A 25 7.73 4.48 -5.96
CA GLY A 25 7.46 5.58 -6.89
C GLY A 25 7.58 6.92 -6.19
N GLU A 26 7.89 7.95 -6.96
CA GLU A 26 8.13 9.28 -6.41
C GLU A 26 6.89 9.92 -5.82
N SER A 27 5.72 9.57 -6.33
CA SER A 27 4.48 10.22 -5.92
C SER A 27 4.10 9.95 -4.46
N TYR A 28 4.72 8.98 -3.80
CA TYR A 28 4.42 8.67 -2.39
C TYR A 28 5.68 8.45 -1.55
N LEU A 29 6.76 9.16 -1.85
CA LEU A 29 8.00 9.05 -1.09
C LEU A 29 7.81 9.38 0.40
N SER A 30 7.00 10.39 0.73
CA SER A 30 6.80 10.72 2.13
C SER A 30 6.05 9.62 2.89
N VAL A 31 5.14 8.91 2.21
CA VAL A 31 4.48 7.75 2.79
C VAL A 31 5.49 6.64 3.05
N MET A 32 6.37 6.37 2.09
CA MET A 32 7.40 5.34 2.26
C MET A 32 8.36 5.67 3.39
N ASN A 33 8.75 6.94 3.52
CA ASN A 33 9.59 7.38 4.63
C ASN A 33 8.88 7.17 5.96
N GLY A 34 7.58 7.49 6.03
CA GLY A 34 6.79 7.27 7.24
C GLY A 34 6.69 5.79 7.60
N LEU A 35 6.51 4.93 6.61
CA LEU A 35 6.40 3.49 6.84
C LEU A 35 7.68 2.90 7.44
N GLN A 36 8.86 3.43 7.07
CA GLN A 36 10.13 2.94 7.61
C GLN A 36 10.25 3.15 9.12
N GLU A 37 9.50 4.08 9.68
CA GLU A 37 9.53 4.39 11.11
C GLU A 37 8.49 3.61 11.90
N THR A 38 7.79 2.67 11.26
CA THR A 38 6.69 1.93 11.88
C THR A 38 6.97 0.43 11.85
N SER A 39 6.10 -0.32 12.55
CA SER A 39 6.13 -1.78 12.50
C SER A 39 5.35 -2.35 11.31
N ILE A 40 4.76 -1.51 10.47
CA ILE A 40 4.03 -1.97 9.29
C ILE A 40 5.03 -2.56 8.30
N GLU A 41 4.82 -3.81 7.92
CA GLU A 41 5.66 -4.47 6.93
C GLU A 41 5.40 -3.89 5.54
N THR A 42 6.46 -3.50 4.83
CA THR A 42 6.35 -3.01 3.46
C THR A 42 6.84 -4.08 2.51
N VAL A 43 5.93 -4.65 1.73
CA VAL A 43 6.27 -5.67 0.73
C VAL A 43 6.46 -4.98 -0.61
N LEU A 44 7.69 -4.97 -1.11
CA LEU A 44 8.02 -4.33 -2.38
C LEU A 44 7.74 -5.29 -3.52
N CYS A 45 6.97 -4.82 -4.50
CA CYS A 45 6.61 -5.58 -5.68
C CYS A 45 7.23 -4.93 -6.91
N LYS A 46 7.40 -5.70 -7.97
CA LYS A 46 7.97 -5.20 -9.23
C LYS A 46 6.90 -4.79 -10.23
N HIS A 47 5.65 -5.13 -9.97
CA HIS A 47 4.54 -4.81 -10.85
C HIS A 47 3.29 -4.51 -10.03
N GLU A 48 2.53 -3.51 -10.44
CA GLU A 48 1.34 -3.05 -9.71
C GLU A 48 0.24 -4.10 -9.68
N GLY A 49 0.12 -4.92 -10.73
CA GLY A 49 -0.82 -6.03 -10.73
C GLY A 49 -0.53 -7.02 -9.63
N ALA A 50 0.75 -7.34 -9.42
CA ALA A 50 1.15 -8.21 -8.33
C ALA A 50 0.82 -7.57 -6.98
N ALA A 51 1.12 -6.28 -6.82
CA ALA A 51 0.84 -5.57 -5.56
C ALA A 51 -0.64 -5.60 -5.23
N SER A 52 -1.51 -5.29 -6.20
CA SER A 52 -2.95 -5.25 -5.96
C SER A 52 -3.54 -6.64 -5.70
N ILE A 53 -3.07 -7.67 -6.40
CA ILE A 53 -3.54 -9.04 -6.18
C ILE A 53 -3.08 -9.56 -4.81
N MET A 54 -1.85 -9.26 -4.40
CA MET A 54 -1.36 -9.63 -3.08
C MET A 54 -2.13 -8.91 -1.98
N ALA A 55 -2.47 -7.64 -2.17
CA ALA A 55 -3.28 -6.89 -1.23
C ALA A 55 -4.69 -7.48 -1.14
N GLU A 56 -5.26 -7.88 -2.25
CA GLU A 56 -6.57 -8.52 -2.29
C GLU A 56 -6.56 -9.83 -1.50
N ALA A 57 -5.53 -10.67 -1.71
CA ALA A 57 -5.39 -11.92 -0.97
C ALA A 57 -5.21 -11.67 0.52
N ASP A 58 -4.39 -10.68 0.90
CA ASP A 58 -4.19 -10.29 2.29
C ASP A 58 -5.51 -9.87 2.93
N GLY A 59 -6.31 -9.07 2.22
CA GLY A 59 -7.61 -8.63 2.71
C GLY A 59 -8.55 -9.81 2.97
N LYS A 60 -8.60 -10.76 2.04
CA LYS A 60 -9.46 -11.95 2.19
C LYS A 60 -9.01 -12.85 3.33
N LEU A 61 -7.69 -13.02 3.50
CA LEU A 61 -7.16 -13.89 4.54
C LEU A 61 -7.29 -13.28 5.94
N THR A 62 -7.15 -11.96 6.06
CA THR A 62 -7.15 -11.30 7.37
C THR A 62 -8.52 -10.76 7.77
N GLY A 63 -9.46 -10.62 6.85
CA GLY A 63 -10.74 -9.97 7.09
C GLY A 63 -10.62 -8.46 7.24
N ARG A 64 -9.49 -7.88 6.86
CA ARG A 64 -9.23 -6.44 6.88
C ARG A 64 -8.95 -5.95 5.47
N PRO A 65 -9.13 -4.65 5.18
CA PRO A 65 -8.78 -4.13 3.85
C PRO A 65 -7.30 -4.39 3.54
N GLY A 66 -7.03 -4.90 2.35
CA GLY A 66 -5.68 -4.99 1.85
C GLY A 66 -5.24 -3.63 1.33
N ILE A 67 -3.99 -3.26 1.57
CA ILE A 67 -3.47 -1.93 1.23
C ILE A 67 -2.40 -2.06 0.16
N ALA A 68 -2.59 -1.34 -0.94
CA ALA A 68 -1.58 -1.28 -2.01
C ALA A 68 -1.32 0.18 -2.35
N PHE A 69 -0.05 0.52 -2.53
CA PHE A 69 0.37 1.84 -3.00
C PHE A 69 0.92 1.71 -4.41
N VAL A 70 0.34 2.46 -5.33
CA VAL A 70 0.78 2.47 -6.72
C VAL A 70 0.85 3.92 -7.21
N THR A 71 1.71 4.16 -8.20
CA THR A 71 1.80 5.51 -8.78
C THR A 71 0.59 5.75 -9.68
N ARG A 72 0.25 7.02 -9.88
CA ARG A 72 -0.86 7.42 -10.73
C ARG A 72 -0.61 7.04 -12.19
N GLY A 73 -1.68 7.02 -12.99
CA GLY A 73 -1.61 6.70 -14.41
C GLY A 73 -1.29 5.24 -14.65
N PRO A 74 -0.14 4.91 -15.25
CA PRO A 74 0.18 3.52 -15.58
C PRO A 74 0.17 2.59 -14.37
N GLY A 75 0.61 3.07 -13.21
CA GLY A 75 0.60 2.26 -11.99
C GLY A 75 -0.81 1.88 -11.58
N ALA A 76 -1.72 2.85 -11.55
CA ALA A 76 -3.12 2.60 -11.21
C ALA A 76 -3.79 1.67 -12.23
N THR A 77 -3.49 1.86 -13.51
CA THR A 77 -4.03 1.00 -14.57
C THR A 77 -3.54 -0.44 -14.39
N ASN A 78 -2.26 -0.63 -14.10
CA ASN A 78 -1.68 -1.96 -13.90
C ASN A 78 -2.25 -2.65 -12.65
N ALA A 79 -2.73 -1.88 -11.68
CA ALA A 79 -3.32 -2.45 -10.45
C ALA A 79 -4.78 -2.89 -10.64
N ALA A 80 -5.41 -2.54 -11.75
CA ALA A 80 -6.84 -2.73 -11.94
C ALA A 80 -7.31 -4.18 -11.78
N SER A 81 -6.48 -5.16 -12.17
CA SER A 81 -6.87 -6.57 -12.07
C SER A 81 -7.14 -7.02 -10.63
N GLY A 82 -6.30 -6.60 -9.68
CA GLY A 82 -6.51 -6.91 -8.27
C GLY A 82 -7.77 -6.25 -7.72
N ILE A 83 -8.02 -5.01 -8.11
CA ILE A 83 -9.22 -4.27 -7.72
C ILE A 83 -10.47 -4.97 -8.25
N HIS A 84 -10.42 -5.41 -9.50
CA HIS A 84 -11.55 -6.11 -10.12
C HIS A 84 -11.89 -7.42 -9.39
N ILE A 85 -10.87 -8.18 -8.99
CA ILE A 85 -11.05 -9.44 -8.27
C ILE A 85 -11.63 -9.19 -6.87
N ALA A 86 -11.19 -8.12 -6.23
CA ALA A 86 -11.68 -7.77 -4.91
C ALA A 86 -13.15 -7.40 -4.94
#